data_857570323cd36ff940479433d3be3ad4
#
_entry.id   857570323cd36ff940479433d3be3ad4
#
_cell.length_a   1.000
_cell.length_b   1.000
_cell.length_c   1.000
_cell.angle_alpha   90.00
_cell.angle_beta   90.00
_cell.angle_gamma   90.00
#
_symmetry.space_group_name_H-M   'P 1'
#
loop_
_entity.id
_entity.type
_entity.pdbx_description
1 polymer ?
#
loop_
_entity_poly.entity_id
_entity_poly.type
_entity_poly.pdbx_seq_one_letter_code
_entity_poly.pdbx_strand_id
1 'polypeptide(L)'
;MLNDIQKSILQTVSDMVSIPDGAVNIRLDGQKEFRQNSEHIQIVSKTDKNGIDIRIAPFTKSENVHIPVILSKSGFHDLVYNDFFVGEGADVTIVAGCGIHNCGDCDSEHDGIHTFYIGKNAKVHYIEKHYGEGEGSGKRILNPQTIVYLEEGASIVMDTSQIGGVDDTKRYTKCEANGANSEVQINEKLLTAGDQHAVSEMDVILNGEGSRTRVVSRSVAKEASTQIFYPRVQGNAPCFGHVSCDSIIMGAAKVRSIPEISCNHVDAALMHEAAIGKIAGEQLLKLETLGLTPEEAEEKILEGFLR
;
A
#
# COMPACT_ATOMS: atom_id res chain seq x y z
N MET A 1 -1.12 -6.52 -26.94
CA MET A 1 -0.47 -5.17 -26.78
C MET A 1 -1.41 -4.28 -26.00
N LEU A 2 -0.92 -3.63 -24.97
CA LEU A 2 -1.69 -2.68 -24.16
C LEU A 2 -2.15 -1.49 -25.01
N ASN A 3 -3.40 -1.07 -24.84
CA ASN A 3 -3.91 0.17 -25.40
C ASN A 3 -3.43 1.39 -24.59
N ASP A 4 -3.77 2.60 -25.03
CA ASP A 4 -3.22 3.82 -24.39
C ASP A 4 -3.74 4.05 -22.96
N ILE A 5 -4.98 3.68 -22.68
CA ILE A 5 -5.56 3.72 -21.32
C ILE A 5 -4.79 2.75 -20.39
N GLN A 6 -4.61 1.51 -20.84
CA GLN A 6 -3.87 0.49 -20.07
C GLN A 6 -2.42 0.88 -19.82
N LYS A 7 -1.77 1.56 -20.79
CA LYS A 7 -0.41 2.10 -20.60
C LYS A 7 -0.39 3.25 -19.59
N SER A 8 -1.38 4.15 -19.64
CA SER A 8 -1.52 5.24 -18.68
C SER A 8 -1.68 4.72 -17.25
N ILE A 9 -2.56 3.73 -17.06
CA ILE A 9 -2.74 3.08 -15.75
C ILE A 9 -1.44 2.41 -15.31
N LEU A 10 -0.79 1.64 -16.19
CA LEU A 10 0.48 0.99 -15.90
C LEU A 10 1.54 1.98 -15.40
N GLN A 11 1.67 3.13 -16.07
CA GLN A 11 2.56 4.19 -15.66
C GLN A 11 2.18 4.77 -14.30
N THR A 12 0.88 5.02 -14.08
CA THR A 12 0.38 5.60 -12.82
C THR A 12 0.64 4.70 -11.62
N VAL A 13 0.38 3.39 -11.74
CA VAL A 13 0.45 2.46 -10.59
C VAL A 13 1.82 1.82 -10.39
N SER A 14 2.72 1.88 -11.38
CA SER A 14 4.03 1.21 -11.28
C SER A 14 5.21 2.03 -11.80
N ASP A 15 4.99 3.29 -12.21
CA ASP A 15 5.99 4.19 -12.82
C ASP A 15 6.66 3.59 -14.09
N MET A 16 6.04 2.58 -14.71
CA MET A 16 6.59 1.88 -15.86
C MET A 16 6.21 2.59 -17.17
N VAL A 17 7.18 3.22 -17.82
CA VAL A 17 7.06 3.73 -19.21
C VAL A 17 7.58 2.72 -20.24
N SER A 18 8.38 1.76 -19.81
CA SER A 18 8.92 0.63 -20.59
C SER A 18 9.11 -0.55 -19.64
N ILE A 19 9.38 -1.75 -20.19
CA ILE A 19 9.75 -2.90 -19.37
C ILE A 19 11.06 -2.58 -18.66
N PRO A 20 11.10 -2.56 -17.30
CA PRO A 20 12.32 -2.27 -16.55
C PRO A 20 13.27 -3.47 -16.55
N ASP A 21 14.52 -3.22 -16.21
CA ASP A 21 15.43 -4.30 -15.83
C ASP A 21 14.96 -4.93 -14.53
N GLY A 22 15.10 -6.27 -14.40
CA GLY A 22 14.66 -7.03 -13.25
C GLY A 22 13.55 -8.03 -13.57
N ALA A 23 12.86 -8.51 -12.55
CA ALA A 23 11.77 -9.45 -12.70
C ALA A 23 10.43 -8.71 -12.86
N VAL A 24 9.63 -9.11 -13.85
CA VAL A 24 8.37 -8.41 -14.20
C VAL A 24 7.25 -9.42 -14.41
N ASN A 25 6.06 -9.14 -13.93
CA ASN A 25 4.84 -9.85 -14.27
C ASN A 25 3.66 -8.89 -14.41
N ILE A 26 3.30 -8.54 -15.63
CA ILE A 26 2.13 -7.69 -15.91
C ILE A 26 0.90 -8.58 -16.05
N ARG A 27 -0.14 -8.24 -15.30
CA ARG A 27 -1.45 -8.89 -15.34
C ARG A 27 -2.49 -7.93 -15.90
N LEU A 28 -3.27 -8.40 -16.88
CA LEU A 28 -4.34 -7.65 -17.52
C LEU A 28 -5.62 -8.48 -17.52
N ASP A 29 -6.70 -7.95 -16.96
CA ASP A 29 -8.04 -8.59 -16.91
C ASP A 29 -7.95 -10.07 -16.52
N GLY A 30 -7.24 -10.37 -15.42
CA GLY A 30 -7.07 -11.71 -14.91
C GLY A 30 -6.07 -12.61 -15.67
N GLN A 31 -5.46 -12.13 -16.74
CA GLN A 31 -4.53 -12.91 -17.54
C GLN A 31 -3.09 -12.38 -17.44
N LYS A 32 -2.12 -13.27 -17.60
CA LYS A 32 -0.71 -12.90 -17.72
C LYS A 32 -0.48 -12.26 -19.09
N GLU A 33 -0.23 -10.95 -19.15
CA GLU A 33 0.13 -10.24 -20.39
C GLU A 33 1.64 -10.36 -20.68
N PHE A 34 2.46 -10.22 -19.63
CA PHE A 34 3.92 -10.30 -19.80
C PHE A 34 4.57 -10.88 -18.54
N ARG A 35 5.66 -11.66 -18.73
CA ARG A 35 6.51 -12.13 -17.62
C ARG A 35 7.96 -12.20 -18.04
N GLN A 36 8.83 -11.75 -17.13
CA GLN A 36 10.28 -11.81 -17.23
C GLN A 36 10.87 -12.17 -15.86
N ASN A 37 11.79 -13.12 -15.83
CA ASN A 37 12.65 -13.38 -14.66
C ASN A 37 13.93 -12.56 -14.79
N SER A 38 14.63 -12.37 -13.66
CA SER A 38 15.99 -11.85 -13.65
C SER A 38 17.00 -12.93 -13.27
N GLU A 39 18.23 -12.57 -13.06
CA GLU A 39 19.29 -13.53 -12.74
C GLU A 39 19.04 -14.25 -11.42
N HIS A 40 18.61 -13.50 -10.40
CA HIS A 40 18.41 -14.03 -9.04
C HIS A 40 16.93 -14.05 -8.60
N ILE A 41 15.99 -13.64 -9.46
CA ILE A 41 14.57 -13.61 -9.12
C ILE A 41 13.75 -14.41 -10.13
N GLN A 42 13.01 -15.39 -9.64
CA GLN A 42 12.14 -16.24 -10.42
C GLN A 42 10.67 -15.99 -10.07
N ILE A 43 9.84 -15.80 -11.09
CA ILE A 43 8.38 -15.68 -10.98
C ILE A 43 7.74 -16.92 -11.62
N VAL A 44 7.03 -17.70 -10.80
CA VAL A 44 6.39 -18.96 -11.21
C VAL A 44 4.88 -18.87 -10.97
N SER A 45 4.06 -19.33 -11.91
CA SER A 45 2.62 -19.43 -11.67
C SER A 45 2.32 -20.49 -10.63
N LYS A 46 1.40 -20.23 -9.71
CA LYS A 46 0.88 -21.23 -8.79
C LYS A 46 0.09 -22.30 -9.58
N THR A 47 0.05 -23.51 -9.04
CA THR A 47 -0.67 -24.65 -9.64
C THR A 47 -1.97 -24.98 -8.92
N ASP A 48 -2.13 -24.51 -7.69
CA ASP A 48 -3.25 -24.80 -6.78
C ASP A 48 -4.32 -23.70 -6.76
N LYS A 49 -3.91 -22.47 -7.10
CA LYS A 49 -4.79 -21.28 -7.10
C LYS A 49 -4.27 -20.22 -8.07
N ASN A 50 -5.09 -19.22 -8.35
CA ASN A 50 -4.69 -18.10 -9.20
C ASN A 50 -3.64 -17.24 -8.50
N GLY A 51 -2.50 -16.99 -9.15
CA GLY A 51 -1.41 -16.20 -8.58
C GLY A 51 -0.02 -16.66 -8.97
N ILE A 52 0.98 -16.15 -8.25
CA ILE A 52 2.40 -16.39 -8.52
C ILE A 52 3.20 -16.58 -7.24
N ASP A 53 4.28 -17.37 -7.34
CA ASP A 53 5.37 -17.40 -6.39
C ASP A 53 6.53 -16.57 -6.94
N ILE A 54 7.04 -15.65 -6.14
CA ILE A 54 8.21 -14.83 -6.43
C ILE A 54 9.33 -15.31 -5.51
N ARG A 55 10.37 -15.92 -6.08
CA ARG A 55 11.50 -16.48 -5.35
C ARG A 55 12.74 -15.65 -5.58
N ILE A 56 13.22 -14.98 -4.54
CA ILE A 56 14.38 -14.11 -4.53
C ILE A 56 15.52 -14.86 -3.86
N ALA A 57 16.61 -15.10 -4.59
CA ALA A 57 17.76 -15.84 -4.09
C ALA A 57 18.42 -15.11 -2.90
N PRO A 58 19.09 -15.85 -1.99
CA PRO A 58 19.86 -15.24 -0.91
C PRO A 58 20.91 -14.26 -1.45
N PHE A 59 21.15 -13.17 -0.72
CA PHE A 59 22.15 -12.12 -1.01
C PHE A 59 21.94 -11.38 -2.33
N THR A 60 20.78 -11.51 -2.97
CA THR A 60 20.39 -10.68 -4.14
C THR A 60 20.47 -9.20 -3.78
N LYS A 61 21.11 -8.40 -4.64
CA LYS A 61 21.27 -6.95 -4.46
C LYS A 61 20.92 -6.21 -5.74
N SER A 62 20.29 -5.03 -5.57
CA SER A 62 20.02 -4.11 -6.68
C SER A 62 19.16 -4.68 -7.80
N GLU A 63 18.35 -5.68 -7.50
CA GLU A 63 17.32 -6.20 -8.41
C GLU A 63 15.92 -5.78 -7.95
N ASN A 64 15.03 -5.58 -8.91
CA ASN A 64 13.66 -5.12 -8.67
C ASN A 64 12.64 -6.13 -9.17
N VAL A 65 11.48 -6.15 -8.53
CA VAL A 65 10.30 -6.90 -8.96
C VAL A 65 9.17 -5.95 -9.28
N HIS A 66 8.54 -6.08 -10.45
CA HIS A 66 7.36 -5.30 -10.80
C HIS A 66 6.19 -6.26 -11.10
N ILE A 67 5.09 -6.12 -10.36
CA ILE A 67 3.89 -6.97 -10.53
C ILE A 67 2.60 -6.15 -10.68
N PRO A 68 2.53 -5.21 -11.63
CA PRO A 68 1.32 -4.41 -11.83
C PRO A 68 0.14 -5.25 -12.32
N VAL A 69 -1.06 -4.84 -11.89
CA VAL A 69 -2.35 -5.40 -12.31
C VAL A 69 -3.21 -4.30 -12.90
N ILE A 70 -3.82 -4.58 -14.04
CA ILE A 70 -4.75 -3.68 -14.72
C ILE A 70 -6.06 -4.41 -14.95
N LEU A 71 -7.17 -3.84 -14.51
CA LEU A 71 -8.51 -4.25 -14.87
C LEU A 71 -9.11 -3.19 -15.79
N SER A 72 -9.54 -3.59 -16.99
CA SER A 72 -10.13 -2.70 -17.99
C SER A 72 -11.50 -3.15 -18.46
N LYS A 73 -12.03 -4.26 -17.92
CA LYS A 73 -13.36 -4.79 -18.24
C LYS A 73 -14.32 -4.51 -17.08
N SER A 74 -15.47 -3.94 -17.42
CA SER A 74 -16.57 -3.78 -16.47
C SER A 74 -17.12 -5.14 -16.01
N GLY A 75 -17.47 -5.24 -14.74
CA GLY A 75 -18.02 -6.48 -14.16
C GLY A 75 -17.00 -7.59 -13.96
N PHE A 76 -15.68 -7.26 -13.93
CA PHE A 76 -14.63 -8.24 -13.77
C PHE A 76 -14.15 -8.30 -12.31
N HIS A 77 -14.13 -9.51 -11.75
CA HIS A 77 -13.61 -9.79 -10.41
C HIS A 77 -12.34 -10.64 -10.50
N ASP A 78 -11.24 -10.17 -9.93
CA ASP A 78 -9.94 -10.82 -9.97
C ASP A 78 -9.38 -11.04 -8.54
N LEU A 79 -9.33 -12.29 -8.11
CA LEU A 79 -8.70 -12.68 -6.86
C LEU A 79 -7.37 -13.38 -7.16
N VAL A 80 -6.26 -12.86 -6.61
CA VAL A 80 -4.92 -13.41 -6.84
C VAL A 80 -4.12 -13.55 -5.55
N TYR A 81 -3.27 -14.58 -5.51
CA TYR A 81 -2.38 -14.89 -4.40
C TYR A 81 -0.92 -14.82 -4.85
N ASN A 82 -0.17 -13.88 -4.31
CA ASN A 82 1.24 -13.68 -4.64
C ASN A 82 2.10 -13.91 -3.40
N ASP A 83 2.91 -14.97 -3.41
CA ASP A 83 3.79 -15.28 -2.30
C ASP A 83 5.23 -14.90 -2.65
N PHE A 84 5.87 -14.12 -1.78
CA PHE A 84 7.24 -13.63 -1.93
C PHE A 84 8.15 -14.36 -0.95
N PHE A 85 9.07 -15.14 -1.48
CA PHE A 85 10.10 -15.84 -0.71
C PHE A 85 11.41 -15.09 -0.86
N VAL A 86 11.76 -14.30 0.14
CA VAL A 86 12.94 -13.44 0.12
C VAL A 86 14.07 -14.13 0.88
N GLY A 87 15.12 -14.51 0.16
CA GLY A 87 16.27 -15.23 0.71
C GLY A 87 17.08 -14.36 1.70
N GLU A 88 17.84 -15.04 2.57
CA GLU A 88 18.70 -14.40 3.56
C GLU A 88 19.59 -13.32 2.94
N GLY A 89 19.70 -12.18 3.63
CA GLY A 89 20.58 -11.07 3.24
C GLY A 89 20.24 -10.39 1.91
N ALA A 90 19.13 -10.72 1.25
CA ALA A 90 18.69 -10.03 0.03
C ALA A 90 18.32 -8.56 0.34
N ASP A 91 18.43 -7.68 -0.66
CA ASP A 91 18.08 -6.27 -0.58
C ASP A 91 17.43 -5.85 -1.90
N VAL A 92 16.10 -5.76 -1.88
CA VAL A 92 15.30 -5.68 -3.12
C VAL A 92 14.15 -4.70 -2.99
N THR A 93 13.79 -4.09 -4.12
CA THR A 93 12.57 -3.27 -4.25
C THR A 93 11.50 -4.06 -5.00
N ILE A 94 10.29 -4.07 -4.46
CA ILE A 94 9.12 -4.74 -5.05
C ILE A 94 8.05 -3.67 -5.29
N VAL A 95 7.66 -3.50 -6.55
CA VAL A 95 6.62 -2.56 -6.97
C VAL A 95 5.39 -3.35 -7.38
N ALA A 96 4.34 -3.20 -6.60
CA ALA A 96 3.02 -3.72 -6.91
C ALA A 96 2.06 -2.56 -7.10
N GLY A 97 1.25 -2.61 -8.13
CA GLY A 97 0.28 -1.56 -8.35
C GLY A 97 -0.97 -2.12 -9.01
N CYS A 98 -2.13 -1.66 -8.57
CA CYS A 98 -3.41 -2.10 -9.10
C CYS A 98 -4.20 -0.91 -9.62
N GLY A 99 -4.61 -0.97 -10.89
CA GLY A 99 -5.43 0.06 -11.50
C GLY A 99 -6.69 -0.52 -12.14
N ILE A 100 -7.82 0.15 -11.91
CA ILE A 100 -9.12 -0.23 -12.50
C ILE A 100 -9.63 0.90 -13.38
N HIS A 101 -9.86 0.58 -14.65
CA HIS A 101 -10.63 1.44 -15.56
C HIS A 101 -12.01 0.82 -15.77
N ASN A 102 -13.05 1.50 -15.29
CA ASN A 102 -14.43 1.02 -15.43
C ASN A 102 -15.31 2.06 -16.13
N CYS A 103 -15.69 1.78 -17.37
CA CYS A 103 -16.62 2.59 -18.16
C CYS A 103 -18.02 1.96 -18.29
N GLY A 104 -18.29 0.84 -17.62
CA GLY A 104 -19.57 0.14 -17.65
C GLY A 104 -20.43 0.38 -16.41
N ASP A 105 -21.49 -0.39 -16.28
CA ASP A 105 -22.49 -0.30 -15.22
C ASP A 105 -22.35 -1.39 -14.14
N CYS A 106 -21.43 -2.33 -14.32
CA CYS A 106 -21.15 -3.39 -13.35
C CYS A 106 -19.88 -3.10 -12.56
N ASP A 107 -19.85 -3.49 -11.29
CA ASP A 107 -18.71 -3.29 -10.42
C ASP A 107 -17.50 -4.12 -10.86
N SER A 108 -16.32 -3.52 -10.82
CA SER A 108 -15.05 -4.21 -11.07
C SER A 108 -14.23 -4.25 -9.79
N GLU A 109 -13.70 -5.44 -9.45
CA GLU A 109 -13.05 -5.69 -8.17
C GLU A 109 -11.73 -6.44 -8.35
N HIS A 110 -10.72 -6.03 -7.58
CA HIS A 110 -9.46 -6.76 -7.47
C HIS A 110 -9.08 -6.99 -6.02
N ASP A 111 -8.91 -8.26 -5.69
CA ASP A 111 -8.47 -8.75 -4.38
C ASP A 111 -7.07 -9.33 -4.51
N GLY A 112 -6.04 -8.53 -4.27
CA GLY A 112 -4.64 -8.95 -4.25
C GLY A 112 -4.24 -9.41 -2.84
N ILE A 113 -3.89 -10.69 -2.70
CA ILE A 113 -3.37 -11.23 -1.44
C ILE A 113 -1.88 -11.47 -1.61
N HIS A 114 -1.07 -10.69 -0.89
CA HIS A 114 0.39 -10.73 -0.93
C HIS A 114 0.94 -11.27 0.39
N THR A 115 1.70 -12.36 0.34
CA THR A 115 2.35 -12.93 1.52
C THR A 115 3.87 -12.87 1.37
N PHE A 116 4.54 -12.23 2.32
CA PHE A 116 5.99 -12.07 2.35
C PHE A 116 6.60 -12.95 3.42
N TYR A 117 7.54 -13.80 3.02
CA TYR A 117 8.43 -14.56 3.89
C TYR A 117 9.82 -13.97 3.75
N ILE A 118 10.26 -13.15 4.72
CA ILE A 118 11.49 -12.38 4.65
C ILE A 118 12.55 -13.04 5.53
N GLY A 119 13.55 -13.63 4.88
CA GLY A 119 14.64 -14.37 5.52
C GLY A 119 15.58 -13.46 6.31
N LYS A 120 16.48 -14.07 7.10
CA LYS A 120 17.40 -13.36 8.01
C LYS A 120 18.17 -12.25 7.33
N ASN A 121 18.25 -11.09 7.99
CA ASN A 121 18.99 -9.91 7.53
C ASN A 121 18.58 -9.39 6.13
N ALA A 122 17.48 -9.89 5.58
CA ALA A 122 16.98 -9.40 4.29
C ALA A 122 16.25 -8.06 4.45
N LYS A 123 16.29 -7.25 3.41
CA LYS A 123 15.66 -5.92 3.35
C LYS A 123 14.73 -5.87 2.15
N VAL A 124 13.51 -5.48 2.39
CA VAL A 124 12.49 -5.31 1.35
C VAL A 124 11.97 -3.88 1.38
N HIS A 125 11.97 -3.22 0.23
CA HIS A 125 11.21 -2.00 0.01
C HIS A 125 10.00 -2.36 -0.86
N TYR A 126 8.80 -2.34 -0.29
CA TYR A 126 7.54 -2.65 -0.96
C TYR A 126 6.77 -1.37 -1.28
N ILE A 127 6.53 -1.13 -2.56
CA ILE A 127 5.79 0.04 -3.07
C ILE A 127 4.50 -0.46 -3.68
N GLU A 128 3.35 0.02 -3.17
CA GLU A 128 2.04 -0.35 -3.68
C GLU A 128 1.22 0.92 -4.00
N LYS A 129 0.71 1.00 -5.23
CA LYS A 129 -0.14 2.11 -5.66
C LYS A 129 -1.48 1.61 -6.17
N HIS A 130 -2.54 2.24 -5.70
CA HIS A 130 -3.92 1.96 -6.11
C HIS A 130 -4.53 3.16 -6.83
N TYR A 131 -5.19 2.90 -7.95
CA TYR A 131 -5.81 3.93 -8.78
C TYR A 131 -7.08 3.42 -9.44
N GLY A 132 -8.10 4.26 -9.50
CA GLY A 132 -9.34 4.00 -10.22
C GLY A 132 -9.66 5.12 -11.20
N GLU A 133 -10.21 4.80 -12.37
CA GLU A 133 -10.69 5.77 -13.33
C GLU A 133 -11.85 5.22 -14.18
N GLY A 134 -12.43 6.06 -15.01
CA GLY A 134 -13.54 5.73 -15.91
C GLY A 134 -14.85 6.40 -15.50
N GLU A 135 -15.70 6.64 -16.51
CA GLU A 135 -16.97 7.37 -16.36
C GLU A 135 -18.18 6.44 -16.17
N GLY A 136 -17.96 5.14 -16.00
CA GLY A 136 -19.03 4.16 -15.76
C GLY A 136 -19.68 4.34 -14.39
N SER A 137 -20.92 3.87 -14.25
CA SER A 137 -21.65 3.85 -12.98
C SER A 137 -21.28 2.67 -12.07
N GLY A 138 -20.61 1.65 -12.62
CA GLY A 138 -20.08 0.54 -11.84
C GLY A 138 -18.89 0.95 -10.99
N LYS A 139 -18.80 0.42 -9.78
CA LYS A 139 -17.74 0.74 -8.83
C LYS A 139 -16.39 0.18 -9.24
N ARG A 140 -15.34 0.83 -8.73
CA ARG A 140 -13.94 0.38 -8.77
C ARG A 140 -13.54 0.00 -7.35
N ILE A 141 -13.40 -1.30 -7.10
CA ILE A 141 -13.22 -1.87 -5.76
C ILE A 141 -11.83 -2.51 -5.69
N LEU A 142 -11.05 -2.12 -4.67
CA LEU A 142 -9.71 -2.64 -4.42
C LEU A 142 -9.58 -3.07 -2.95
N ASN A 143 -9.48 -4.39 -2.72
CA ASN A 143 -9.37 -4.96 -1.37
C ASN A 143 -8.02 -5.69 -1.18
N PRO A 144 -6.90 -4.97 -1.08
CA PRO A 144 -5.60 -5.59 -0.91
C PRO A 144 -5.43 -6.20 0.48
N GLN A 145 -4.79 -7.36 0.53
CA GLN A 145 -4.33 -7.97 1.77
C GLN A 145 -2.83 -8.22 1.71
N THR A 146 -2.10 -7.73 2.71
CA THR A 146 -0.64 -7.92 2.78
C THR A 146 -0.28 -8.56 4.12
N ILE A 147 0.37 -9.73 4.05
CA ILE A 147 0.80 -10.50 5.21
C ILE A 147 2.32 -10.63 5.17
N VAL A 148 2.99 -10.27 6.26
CA VAL A 148 4.46 -10.22 6.31
C VAL A 148 4.98 -10.99 7.52
N TYR A 149 5.92 -11.89 7.28
CA TYR A 149 6.67 -12.62 8.30
C TYR A 149 8.14 -12.27 8.20
N LEU A 150 8.74 -11.76 9.29
CA LEU A 150 10.13 -11.34 9.34
C LEU A 150 10.94 -12.24 10.28
N GLU A 151 12.07 -12.74 9.77
CA GLU A 151 13.09 -13.44 10.54
C GLU A 151 14.05 -12.44 11.23
N GLU A 152 15.06 -12.98 11.93
CA GLU A 152 16.07 -12.19 12.66
C GLU A 152 16.77 -11.15 11.77
N GLY A 153 16.84 -9.90 12.22
CA GLY A 153 17.46 -8.78 11.52
C GLY A 153 16.79 -8.39 10.20
N ALA A 154 15.69 -9.02 9.83
CA ALA A 154 14.96 -8.70 8.60
C ALA A 154 14.22 -7.37 8.72
N SER A 155 14.08 -6.66 7.61
CA SER A 155 13.32 -5.41 7.58
C SER A 155 12.44 -5.28 6.35
N ILE A 156 11.29 -4.60 6.53
CA ILE A 156 10.43 -4.18 5.43
C ILE A 156 10.04 -2.70 5.59
N VAL A 157 10.17 -1.95 4.50
CA VAL A 157 9.55 -0.63 4.35
C VAL A 157 8.42 -0.77 3.36
N MET A 158 7.21 -0.40 3.76
CA MET A 158 6.02 -0.45 2.92
C MET A 158 5.56 0.98 2.64
N ASP A 159 5.61 1.41 1.38
CA ASP A 159 5.04 2.67 0.88
C ASP A 159 3.75 2.34 0.12
N THR A 160 2.62 2.47 0.78
CA THR A 160 1.32 2.16 0.21
C THR A 160 0.53 3.44 -0.06
N SER A 161 -0.04 3.57 -1.25
CA SER A 161 -0.80 4.76 -1.61
C SER A 161 -2.05 4.43 -2.40
N GLN A 162 -3.18 5.05 -2.02
CA GLN A 162 -4.38 5.12 -2.85
C GLN A 162 -4.47 6.53 -3.42
N ILE A 163 -4.20 6.64 -4.72
CA ILE A 163 -4.00 7.93 -5.41
C ILE A 163 -5.33 8.63 -5.65
N GLY A 164 -6.41 7.87 -5.88
CA GLY A 164 -7.75 8.39 -6.10
C GLY A 164 -8.59 7.50 -7.01
N GLY A 165 -9.87 7.84 -7.16
CA GLY A 165 -10.83 7.18 -8.05
C GLY A 165 -11.26 5.77 -7.66
N VAL A 166 -10.85 5.26 -6.51
CA VAL A 166 -11.30 3.98 -5.95
C VAL A 166 -12.57 4.24 -5.15
N ASP A 167 -13.67 3.59 -5.51
CA ASP A 167 -14.99 3.85 -4.91
C ASP A 167 -15.15 3.16 -3.55
N ASP A 168 -14.58 1.96 -3.43
CA ASP A 168 -14.61 1.20 -2.16
C ASP A 168 -13.28 0.45 -1.98
N THR A 169 -12.74 0.46 -0.76
CA THR A 169 -11.56 -0.32 -0.41
C THR A 169 -11.61 -0.81 1.02
N LYS A 170 -11.22 -2.08 1.19
CA LYS A 170 -10.93 -2.66 2.49
C LYS A 170 -9.51 -3.25 2.47
N ARG A 171 -8.55 -2.44 2.87
CA ARG A 171 -7.15 -2.84 3.01
C ARG A 171 -6.95 -3.59 4.33
N TYR A 172 -6.24 -4.70 4.28
CA TYR A 172 -5.77 -5.41 5.46
C TYR A 172 -4.26 -5.66 5.39
N THR A 173 -3.53 -5.18 6.39
CA THR A 173 -2.09 -5.40 6.50
C THR A 173 -1.76 -6.10 7.82
N LYS A 174 -1.05 -7.22 7.77
CA LYS A 174 -0.58 -7.93 8.96
C LYS A 174 0.93 -8.13 8.88
N CYS A 175 1.67 -7.67 9.90
CA CYS A 175 3.11 -7.86 9.99
C CYS A 175 3.46 -8.58 11.31
N GLU A 176 4.17 -9.69 11.21
CA GLU A 176 4.73 -10.42 12.34
C GLU A 176 6.25 -10.28 12.34
N ALA A 177 6.77 -9.46 13.25
CA ALA A 177 8.20 -9.28 13.50
C ALA A 177 8.67 -10.39 14.48
N ASN A 178 8.88 -11.59 13.94
CA ASN A 178 9.14 -12.80 14.74
C ASN A 178 10.61 -12.93 15.16
N GLY A 179 11.53 -12.44 14.34
CA GLY A 179 12.96 -12.50 14.63
C GLY A 179 13.45 -11.35 15.50
N ALA A 180 14.50 -11.58 16.26
CA ALA A 180 15.17 -10.52 17.00
C ALA A 180 15.67 -9.40 16.08
N ASN A 181 15.56 -8.13 16.54
CA ASN A 181 15.97 -6.94 15.80
C ASN A 181 15.31 -6.77 14.42
N SER A 182 14.16 -7.41 14.18
CA SER A 182 13.39 -7.20 12.95
C SER A 182 12.67 -5.85 12.96
N GLU A 183 12.46 -5.26 11.78
CA GLU A 183 11.90 -3.92 11.65
C GLU A 183 10.78 -3.85 10.60
N VAL A 184 9.67 -3.21 10.98
CA VAL A 184 8.53 -2.93 10.11
C VAL A 184 8.32 -1.42 10.05
N GLN A 185 8.43 -0.84 8.86
CA GLN A 185 8.03 0.54 8.62
C GLN A 185 6.89 0.56 7.60
N ILE A 186 5.79 1.27 7.92
CA ILE A 186 4.65 1.41 7.03
C ILE A 186 4.35 2.90 6.85
N ASN A 187 4.36 3.37 5.61
CA ASN A 187 3.95 4.70 5.21
C ASN A 187 2.70 4.55 4.33
N GLU A 188 1.55 4.88 4.87
CA GLU A 188 0.28 4.82 4.14
C GLU A 188 -0.16 6.22 3.73
N LYS A 189 -0.60 6.37 2.48
CA LYS A 189 -1.20 7.59 1.94
C LYS A 189 -2.55 7.26 1.32
N LEU A 190 -3.61 7.94 1.80
CA LEU A 190 -4.97 7.64 1.38
C LEU A 190 -5.70 8.92 0.97
N LEU A 191 -6.19 8.96 -0.25
CA LEU A 191 -7.04 10.03 -0.77
C LEU A 191 -8.42 9.45 -1.12
N THR A 192 -9.48 10.07 -0.59
CA THR A 192 -10.87 9.78 -0.96
C THR A 192 -11.62 11.08 -1.25
N ALA A 193 -12.57 11.02 -2.19
CA ALA A 193 -13.44 12.13 -2.57
C ALA A 193 -14.85 11.63 -2.94
N GLY A 194 -15.78 12.50 -3.22
CA GLY A 194 -17.15 12.11 -3.58
C GLY A 194 -17.83 11.37 -2.44
N ASP A 195 -18.36 10.21 -2.74
CA ASP A 195 -18.99 9.27 -1.82
C ASP A 195 -18.12 8.00 -1.55
N GLN A 196 -16.82 8.08 -1.89
CA GLN A 196 -15.88 6.98 -1.72
C GLN A 196 -15.76 6.55 -0.26
N HIS A 197 -15.55 5.24 -0.07
CA HIS A 197 -15.39 4.64 1.24
C HIS A 197 -14.08 3.86 1.34
N ALA A 198 -13.33 4.08 2.41
CA ALA A 198 -12.07 3.37 2.64
C ALA A 198 -11.95 2.89 4.10
N VAL A 199 -11.60 1.62 4.25
CA VAL A 199 -11.23 1.02 5.53
C VAL A 199 -9.79 0.50 5.41
N SER A 200 -8.92 0.94 6.32
CA SER A 200 -7.57 0.39 6.47
C SER A 200 -7.46 -0.27 7.84
N GLU A 201 -7.25 -1.58 7.85
CA GLU A 201 -6.99 -2.38 9.04
C GLU A 201 -5.53 -2.83 9.04
N MET A 202 -4.87 -2.68 10.20
CA MET A 202 -3.45 -2.98 10.32
C MET A 202 -3.15 -3.69 11.64
N ASP A 203 -2.48 -4.84 11.56
CA ASP A 203 -1.99 -5.60 12.69
C ASP A 203 -0.46 -5.68 12.65
N VAL A 204 0.23 -5.12 13.63
CA VAL A 204 1.69 -5.29 13.77
C VAL A 204 1.99 -5.99 15.09
N ILE A 205 2.61 -7.17 15.01
CA ILE A 205 2.91 -8.03 16.14
C ILE A 205 4.43 -8.12 16.30
N LEU A 206 4.94 -7.61 17.41
CA LEU A 206 6.36 -7.55 17.73
C LEU A 206 6.70 -8.71 18.70
N ASN A 207 7.16 -9.83 18.14
CA ASN A 207 7.50 -11.04 18.88
C ASN A 207 8.99 -11.17 19.19
N GLY A 208 9.85 -10.58 18.36
CA GLY A 208 11.31 -10.67 18.50
C GLY A 208 11.85 -9.63 19.50
N GLU A 209 12.84 -10.02 20.30
CA GLU A 209 13.60 -9.08 21.15
C GLU A 209 14.25 -7.99 20.30
N GLY A 210 14.11 -6.73 20.69
CA GLY A 210 14.63 -5.57 19.96
C GLY A 210 13.87 -5.26 18.65
N SER A 211 12.77 -5.96 18.37
CA SER A 211 11.95 -5.66 17.19
C SER A 211 11.32 -4.26 17.27
N ARG A 212 11.10 -3.64 16.10
CA ARG A 212 10.62 -2.27 16.03
C ARG A 212 9.57 -2.10 14.95
N THR A 213 8.64 -1.16 15.19
CA THR A 213 7.73 -0.71 14.15
C THR A 213 7.54 0.80 14.16
N ARG A 214 7.41 1.35 12.97
CA ARG A 214 6.97 2.72 12.75
C ARG A 214 5.87 2.72 11.69
N VAL A 215 4.69 3.18 12.06
CA VAL A 215 3.56 3.34 11.16
C VAL A 215 3.23 4.82 11.04
N VAL A 216 3.16 5.33 9.82
CA VAL A 216 2.70 6.67 9.51
C VAL A 216 1.58 6.57 8.49
N SER A 217 0.35 6.91 8.90
CA SER A 217 -0.80 6.99 8.00
C SER A 217 -1.18 8.47 7.81
N ARG A 218 -1.14 8.92 6.57
CA ARG A 218 -1.59 10.26 6.17
C ARG A 218 -2.75 10.16 5.22
N SER A 219 -3.85 10.81 5.56
CA SER A 219 -5.05 10.71 4.73
C SER A 219 -5.73 12.05 4.49
N VAL A 220 -6.35 12.16 3.33
CA VAL A 220 -7.18 13.30 2.94
C VAL A 220 -8.55 12.77 2.54
N ALA A 221 -9.60 13.25 3.20
CA ALA A 221 -10.98 12.92 2.90
C ALA A 221 -11.72 14.19 2.45
N LYS A 222 -12.29 14.16 1.25
CA LYS A 222 -13.00 15.28 0.63
C LYS A 222 -14.47 14.97 0.44
N GLU A 223 -15.27 16.06 0.31
CA GLU A 223 -16.70 16.03 -0.04
C GLU A 223 -17.54 15.24 0.95
N ALA A 224 -18.11 14.08 0.58
CA ALA A 224 -18.93 13.24 1.47
C ALA A 224 -18.25 11.87 1.77
N SER A 225 -16.99 11.72 1.38
CA SER A 225 -16.25 10.46 1.53
C SER A 225 -16.05 10.06 2.99
N THR A 226 -15.79 8.78 3.21
CA THR A 226 -15.58 8.23 4.56
C THR A 226 -14.33 7.38 4.64
N GLN A 227 -13.58 7.55 5.74
CA GLN A 227 -12.38 6.77 6.01
C GLN A 227 -12.40 6.21 7.44
N ILE A 228 -11.96 4.96 7.60
CA ILE A 228 -11.77 4.34 8.90
C ILE A 228 -10.39 3.69 8.93
N PHE A 229 -9.63 3.99 9.98
CA PHE A 229 -8.31 3.42 10.21
C PHE A 229 -8.28 2.67 11.54
N TYR A 230 -7.91 1.38 11.51
CA TYR A 230 -7.81 0.47 12.66
C TYR A 230 -6.38 -0.03 12.82
N PRO A 231 -5.46 0.74 13.38
CA PRO A 231 -4.10 0.28 13.67
C PRO A 231 -4.09 -0.48 15.02
N ARG A 232 -3.67 -1.72 14.99
CA ARG A 232 -3.45 -2.56 16.18
C ARG A 232 -1.98 -2.92 16.27
N VAL A 233 -1.34 -2.61 17.40
CA VAL A 233 0.06 -2.95 17.64
C VAL A 233 0.19 -3.74 18.94
N GLN A 234 0.86 -4.89 18.86
CA GLN A 234 1.08 -5.77 19.98
C GLN A 234 2.58 -6.01 20.23
N GLY A 235 3.05 -5.73 21.44
CA GLY A 235 4.42 -5.98 21.87
C GLY A 235 4.50 -7.18 22.83
N ASN A 236 5.10 -8.29 22.36
CA ASN A 236 5.21 -9.55 23.10
C ASN A 236 6.61 -9.79 23.68
N ALA A 237 7.58 -8.94 23.36
CA ALA A 237 8.98 -9.00 23.78
C ALA A 237 9.47 -7.57 24.12
N PRO A 238 10.71 -7.38 24.61
CA PRO A 238 11.34 -6.06 24.63
C PRO A 238 11.35 -5.48 23.24
N CYS A 239 10.53 -4.46 22.98
CA CYS A 239 10.30 -3.93 21.63
C CYS A 239 9.88 -2.47 21.68
N PHE A 240 9.90 -1.82 20.50
CA PHE A 240 9.46 -0.43 20.35
C PHE A 240 8.50 -0.28 19.17
N GLY A 241 7.40 0.44 19.39
CA GLY A 241 6.43 0.75 18.33
C GLY A 241 5.90 2.17 18.41
N HIS A 242 5.81 2.84 17.26
CA HIS A 242 5.21 4.16 17.13
C HIS A 242 4.25 4.19 15.96
N VAL A 243 3.01 4.61 16.22
CA VAL A 243 1.96 4.78 15.21
C VAL A 243 1.53 6.24 15.20
N SER A 244 1.57 6.88 14.04
CA SER A 244 1.07 8.24 13.80
C SER A 244 -0.01 8.21 12.73
N CYS A 245 -1.17 8.83 13.03
CA CYS A 245 -2.30 8.92 12.12
C CYS A 245 -2.71 10.37 11.95
N ASP A 246 -2.39 10.97 10.81
CA ASP A 246 -2.73 12.35 10.51
C ASP A 246 -3.74 12.42 9.37
N SER A 247 -4.82 13.18 9.54
CA SER A 247 -5.88 13.27 8.53
C SER A 247 -6.37 14.69 8.33
N ILE A 248 -6.55 15.07 7.07
CA ILE A 248 -7.21 16.31 6.67
C ILE A 248 -8.63 15.99 6.20
N ILE A 249 -9.62 16.67 6.80
CA ILE A 249 -11.04 16.56 6.44
C ILE A 249 -11.49 17.82 5.73
N MET A 250 -12.22 17.64 4.64
CA MET A 250 -12.76 18.72 3.82
C MET A 250 -14.22 18.43 3.44
N GLY A 251 -15.05 19.50 3.41
CA GLY A 251 -16.47 19.35 3.10
C GLY A 251 -17.24 18.63 4.21
N ALA A 252 -18.01 17.62 3.83
CA ALA A 252 -18.81 16.77 4.72
C ALA A 252 -18.18 15.40 4.99
N ALA A 253 -16.91 15.23 4.63
CA ALA A 253 -16.19 13.97 4.79
C ALA A 253 -16.08 13.55 6.27
N LYS A 254 -15.90 12.25 6.51
CA LYS A 254 -15.78 11.67 7.85
C LYS A 254 -14.55 10.78 7.94
N VAL A 255 -13.75 11.00 8.97
CA VAL A 255 -12.57 10.16 9.27
C VAL A 255 -12.67 9.66 10.71
N ARG A 256 -12.37 8.39 10.92
CA ARG A 256 -12.26 7.76 12.24
C ARG A 256 -10.94 7.01 12.34
N SER A 257 -10.17 7.27 13.40
CA SER A 257 -9.03 6.46 13.79
C SER A 257 -9.36 5.73 15.09
N ILE A 258 -9.18 4.41 15.11
CA ILE A 258 -9.53 3.54 16.24
C ILE A 258 -8.32 2.68 16.58
N PRO A 259 -7.32 3.25 17.30
CA PRO A 259 -6.09 2.53 17.62
C PRO A 259 -6.29 1.54 18.77
N GLU A 260 -5.52 0.45 18.72
CA GLU A 260 -5.39 -0.52 19.79
C GLU A 260 -3.91 -0.81 20.06
N ILE A 261 -3.50 -0.70 21.31
CA ILE A 261 -2.13 -0.98 21.75
C ILE A 261 -2.16 -2.02 22.87
N SER A 262 -1.39 -3.11 22.70
CA SER A 262 -1.24 -4.17 23.70
C SER A 262 0.24 -4.39 24.02
N CYS A 263 0.68 -4.07 25.27
CA CYS A 263 2.00 -4.39 25.78
C CYS A 263 1.92 -5.62 26.67
N ASN A 264 2.42 -6.77 26.19
CA ASN A 264 2.42 -8.05 26.90
C ASN A 264 3.78 -8.35 27.56
N HIS A 265 4.75 -7.44 27.43
CA HIS A 265 6.07 -7.52 28.05
C HIS A 265 6.39 -6.21 28.78
N VAL A 266 7.04 -6.29 29.94
CA VAL A 266 7.37 -5.12 30.79
C VAL A 266 8.28 -4.10 30.09
N ASP A 267 9.14 -4.56 29.21
CA ASP A 267 10.06 -3.72 28.43
C ASP A 267 9.53 -3.39 27.01
N ALA A 268 8.26 -3.67 26.73
CA ALA A 268 7.63 -3.20 25.51
C ALA A 268 7.22 -1.73 25.65
N ALA A 269 7.60 -0.90 24.68
CA ALA A 269 7.25 0.52 24.63
C ALA A 269 6.50 0.81 23.32
N LEU A 270 5.20 1.03 23.42
CA LEU A 270 4.34 1.33 22.28
C LEU A 270 3.67 2.68 22.47
N MET A 271 3.64 3.48 21.40
CA MET A 271 3.02 4.81 21.39
C MET A 271 2.09 4.95 20.19
N HIS A 272 0.99 5.67 20.38
CA HIS A 272 0.10 6.10 19.32
C HIS A 272 -0.22 7.58 19.46
N GLU A 273 -0.18 8.30 18.33
CA GLU A 273 -0.63 9.69 18.23
C GLU A 273 -1.54 9.87 17.00
N ALA A 274 -2.50 10.77 17.08
CA ALA A 274 -3.40 11.04 15.98
C ALA A 274 -3.78 12.52 15.95
N ALA A 275 -3.80 13.11 14.75
CA ALA A 275 -4.33 14.42 14.49
C ALA A 275 -5.33 14.36 13.32
N ILE A 276 -6.59 14.71 13.60
CA ILE A 276 -7.64 14.78 12.59
C ILE A 276 -8.22 16.19 12.59
N GLY A 277 -8.12 16.89 11.47
CA GLY A 277 -8.58 18.25 11.40
C GLY A 277 -8.75 18.79 9.98
N LYS A 278 -9.03 20.06 9.88
CA LYS A 278 -9.08 20.80 8.60
C LYS A 278 -7.79 21.57 8.39
N ILE A 279 -7.54 22.01 7.16
CA ILE A 279 -6.45 22.93 6.85
C ILE A 279 -6.64 24.22 7.65
N ALA A 280 -5.58 24.66 8.32
CA ALA A 280 -5.62 25.90 9.07
C ALA A 280 -5.73 27.11 8.13
N GLY A 281 -6.69 28.02 8.39
CA GLY A 281 -6.91 29.21 7.56
C GLY A 281 -5.68 30.10 7.42
N GLU A 282 -4.81 30.15 8.43
CA GLU A 282 -3.54 30.88 8.37
C GLU A 282 -2.57 30.33 7.35
N GLN A 283 -2.57 29.02 7.13
CA GLN A 283 -1.72 28.36 6.11
C GLN A 283 -2.19 28.74 4.71
N LEU A 284 -3.51 28.68 4.46
CA LEU A 284 -4.11 29.11 3.20
C LEU A 284 -3.81 30.58 2.93
N LEU A 285 -4.13 31.46 3.89
CA LEU A 285 -3.90 32.90 3.77
C LEU A 285 -2.42 33.22 3.45
N LYS A 286 -1.48 32.51 4.07
CA LYS A 286 -0.07 32.72 3.81
C LYS A 286 0.31 32.39 2.37
N LEU A 287 -0.22 31.32 1.79
CA LEU A 287 0.02 30.95 0.40
C LEU A 287 -0.69 31.91 -0.58
N GLU A 288 -1.89 32.36 -0.25
CA GLU A 288 -2.62 33.39 -1.03
C GLU A 288 -1.87 34.72 -1.05
N THR A 289 -1.21 35.14 0.05
CA THR A 289 -0.36 36.33 0.08
C THR A 289 0.88 36.22 -0.81
N LEU A 290 1.28 34.98 -1.17
CA LEU A 290 2.37 34.69 -2.13
C LEU A 290 1.87 34.65 -3.58
N GLY A 291 0.56 34.89 -3.83
CA GLY A 291 -0.02 34.99 -5.16
C GLY A 291 -0.72 33.74 -5.69
N LEU A 292 -0.93 32.72 -4.85
CA LEU A 292 -1.71 31.55 -5.22
C LEU A 292 -3.22 31.83 -5.06
N THR A 293 -4.04 31.20 -5.92
CA THR A 293 -5.49 31.17 -5.68
C THR A 293 -5.81 30.30 -4.46
N PRO A 294 -6.98 30.41 -3.84
CA PRO A 294 -7.39 29.54 -2.73
C PRO A 294 -7.28 28.06 -3.08
N GLU A 295 -7.67 27.68 -4.29
CA GLU A 295 -7.62 26.31 -4.80
C GLU A 295 -6.17 25.81 -4.97
N GLU A 296 -5.29 26.64 -5.55
CA GLU A 296 -3.87 26.33 -5.68
C GLU A 296 -3.17 26.23 -4.33
N ALA A 297 -3.52 27.10 -3.38
CA ALA A 297 -2.99 27.04 -2.02
C ALA A 297 -3.39 25.75 -1.30
N GLU A 298 -4.66 25.36 -1.42
CA GLU A 298 -5.16 24.09 -0.89
C GLU A 298 -4.43 22.91 -1.50
N GLU A 299 -4.32 22.82 -2.82
CA GLU A 299 -3.64 21.74 -3.52
C GLU A 299 -2.18 21.61 -3.07
N LYS A 300 -1.45 22.72 -2.92
CA LYS A 300 -0.06 22.71 -2.44
C LYS A 300 0.09 22.21 -1.00
N ILE A 301 -0.86 22.54 -0.13
CA ILE A 301 -0.87 22.02 1.24
C ILE A 301 -1.10 20.50 1.22
N LEU A 302 -2.08 20.03 0.44
CA LEU A 302 -2.39 18.60 0.34
C LEU A 302 -1.25 17.79 -0.28
N GLU A 303 -0.62 18.29 -1.34
CA GLU A 303 0.59 17.67 -1.91
C GLU A 303 1.71 17.57 -0.88
N GLY A 304 1.96 18.65 -0.12
CA GLY A 304 2.98 18.67 0.93
C GLY A 304 2.66 17.72 2.09
N PHE A 305 1.38 17.59 2.45
CA PHE A 305 0.91 16.71 3.51
C PHE A 305 1.02 15.24 3.14
N LEU A 306 0.72 14.89 1.88
CA LEU A 306 0.80 13.52 1.38
C LEU A 306 2.22 13.11 0.89
N ARG A 307 3.23 13.98 0.97
CA ARG A 307 4.65 13.63 0.71
C ARG A 307 5.26 12.89 1.89
#